data_c7718e111b6b1f4c949255268dbc577f
#
_entry.id   c7718e111b6b1f4c949255268dbc577f
#
_cell.length_a   1.000
_cell.length_b   1.000
_cell.length_c   1.000
_cell.angle_alpha   90.00
_cell.angle_beta   90.00
_cell.angle_gamma   90.00
#
_symmetry.space_group_name_H-M   'P 1'
#
loop_
_entity.id
_entity.type
_entity.pdbx_description
1 polymer ?
#
loop_
_entity_poly.entity_id
_entity_poly.type
_entity_poly.pdbx_seq_one_letter_code
_entity_poly.pdbx_strand_id
1 'polypeptide(L)'
;MKLRQAVLVALDQNDYAIAIAGDPKNGKPCASFFTCGTPLANTAGSDVLTGKRDLEKAKALVAASGYKGEKVIVLDATDQPIVHAQALVTADLFRKIGINAELAASDWGTVITRRASKEPVDKGGWSILHTWFVGPDIVNPALNSPLRGAGEKSWFGWPTDAKLEQQRDAWFAAPSAAEQKKIAEEMQTQAWLTVPYVPTAQFIIPTAYRTNISGIIKSPVTFLWNVEKK
;
A
#
# COMPACT_ATOMS: atom_id res chain seq x y z
N MET A 1 15.64 -7.68 -0.03
CA MET A 1 14.53 -8.35 0.69
C MET A 1 14.50 -8.00 2.18
N LYS A 2 15.56 -8.24 2.96
CA LYS A 2 15.57 -7.98 4.42
C LYS A 2 15.18 -6.54 4.82
N LEU A 3 15.60 -5.53 4.07
CA LEU A 3 15.24 -4.14 4.36
C LEU A 3 13.72 -3.90 4.25
N ARG A 4 13.05 -4.47 3.23
CA ARG A 4 11.58 -4.39 3.10
C ARG A 4 10.85 -5.14 4.22
N GLN A 5 11.40 -6.27 4.67
CA GLN A 5 10.88 -7.00 5.84
C GLN A 5 11.07 -6.23 7.14
N ALA A 6 12.18 -5.47 7.28
CA ALA A 6 12.37 -4.59 8.43
C ALA A 6 11.27 -3.52 8.52
N VAL A 7 10.87 -2.95 7.38
CA VAL A 7 9.77 -1.97 7.33
C VAL A 7 8.45 -2.61 7.79
N LEU A 8 8.12 -3.83 7.34
CA LEU A 8 6.91 -4.54 7.78
C LEU A 8 6.89 -4.76 9.30
N VAL A 9 8.00 -5.22 9.88
CA VAL A 9 8.10 -5.50 11.32
C VAL A 9 7.98 -4.24 12.16
N ALA A 10 8.44 -3.11 11.63
CA ALA A 10 8.41 -1.81 12.31
C ALA A 10 7.07 -1.08 12.17
N LEU A 11 6.27 -1.40 11.16
CA LEU A 11 5.07 -0.66 10.82
C LEU A 11 3.94 -0.96 11.81
N ASP A 12 3.19 0.08 12.19
CA ASP A 12 1.90 -0.02 12.86
C ASP A 12 0.85 0.67 11.99
N GLN A 13 -0.13 -0.09 11.51
CA GLN A 13 -1.19 0.43 10.64
C GLN A 13 -2.07 1.49 11.33
N ASN A 14 -2.14 1.50 12.68
CA ASN A 14 -2.87 2.54 13.40
C ASN A 14 -2.23 3.92 13.24
N ASP A 15 -0.88 4.01 13.23
CA ASP A 15 -0.18 5.28 13.02
C ASP A 15 -0.58 5.90 11.68
N TYR A 16 -0.65 5.08 10.62
CA TYR A 16 -1.08 5.53 9.29
C TYR A 16 -2.58 5.83 9.23
N ALA A 17 -3.41 4.97 9.80
CA ALA A 17 -4.86 5.16 9.81
C ALA A 17 -5.24 6.49 10.48
N ILE A 18 -4.64 6.82 11.60
CA ILE A 18 -4.86 8.08 12.32
C ILE A 18 -4.36 9.26 11.49
N ALA A 19 -3.13 9.17 10.95
CA ALA A 19 -2.54 10.27 10.19
C ALA A 19 -3.32 10.57 8.89
N ILE A 20 -3.84 9.54 8.21
CA ILE A 20 -4.58 9.67 6.95
C ILE A 20 -6.01 10.17 7.19
N ALA A 21 -6.72 9.55 8.14
CA ALA A 21 -8.15 9.75 8.30
C ALA A 21 -8.53 10.90 9.24
N GLY A 22 -7.63 11.31 10.13
CA GLY A 22 -7.87 12.32 11.17
C GLY A 22 -8.90 11.92 12.21
N ASP A 23 -9.94 11.15 11.82
CA ASP A 23 -10.95 10.56 12.71
C ASP A 23 -10.81 9.03 12.69
N PRO A 24 -10.63 8.38 13.87
CA PRO A 24 -10.54 6.92 13.97
C PRO A 24 -11.72 6.14 13.36
N LYS A 25 -12.89 6.79 13.20
CA LYS A 25 -14.05 6.19 12.53
C LYS A 25 -13.86 6.01 11.04
N ASN A 26 -12.98 6.81 10.43
CA ASN A 26 -12.75 6.84 8.99
C ASN A 26 -11.50 6.06 8.58
N GLY A 27 -10.67 5.62 9.52
CA GLY A 27 -9.46 4.85 9.26
C GLY A 27 -9.37 3.61 10.13
N LYS A 28 -8.85 2.51 9.58
CA LYS A 28 -8.62 1.27 10.33
C LYS A 28 -7.46 0.46 9.75
N PRO A 29 -6.83 -0.40 10.56
CA PRO A 29 -5.93 -1.42 10.06
C PRO A 29 -6.60 -2.36 9.06
N CYS A 30 -5.85 -2.79 8.06
CA CYS A 30 -6.23 -3.81 7.10
C CYS A 30 -4.99 -4.61 6.68
N ALA A 31 -4.69 -5.68 7.40
CA ALA A 31 -3.52 -6.53 7.15
C ALA A 31 -3.83 -7.53 6.02
N SER A 32 -4.21 -7.02 4.87
CA SER A 32 -4.50 -7.79 3.66
C SER A 32 -4.05 -7.02 2.42
N PHE A 33 -3.60 -7.75 1.41
CA PHE A 33 -3.34 -7.20 0.07
C PHE A 33 -4.63 -7.04 -0.75
N PHE A 34 -5.74 -7.58 -0.26
CA PHE A 34 -7.07 -7.39 -0.84
C PHE A 34 -7.93 -6.53 0.09
N THR A 35 -8.80 -5.72 -0.47
CA THR A 35 -9.65 -4.79 0.29
C THR A 35 -10.40 -5.50 1.41
N CYS A 36 -10.18 -5.09 2.66
CA CYS A 36 -10.83 -5.69 3.82
C CYS A 36 -12.36 -5.55 3.77
N GLY A 37 -13.05 -6.63 4.10
CA GLY A 37 -14.50 -6.73 3.99
C GLY A 37 -14.99 -7.24 2.63
N THR A 38 -14.09 -7.64 1.73
CA THR A 38 -14.40 -8.27 0.44
C THR A 38 -14.12 -9.77 0.45
N PRO A 39 -14.66 -10.56 -0.51
CA PRO A 39 -14.57 -12.04 -0.47
C PRO A 39 -13.16 -12.62 -0.46
N LEU A 40 -12.16 -11.94 -1.04
CA LEU A 40 -10.78 -12.41 -1.07
C LEU A 40 -9.89 -11.83 0.02
N ALA A 41 -10.41 -10.87 0.82
CA ALA A 41 -9.68 -10.41 2.00
C ALA A 41 -9.46 -11.55 2.97
N ASN A 42 -8.23 -11.73 3.41
CA ASN A 42 -7.85 -12.82 4.30
C ASN A 42 -6.67 -12.42 5.20
N THR A 43 -6.36 -13.23 6.19
CA THR A 43 -5.30 -12.98 7.17
C THR A 43 -4.11 -13.94 7.03
N ALA A 44 -4.02 -14.70 5.93
CA ALA A 44 -2.93 -15.64 5.72
C ALA A 44 -1.58 -14.92 5.76
N GLY A 45 -0.69 -15.32 6.67
CA GLY A 45 0.65 -14.76 6.86
C GLY A 45 0.70 -13.31 7.37
N SER A 46 -0.41 -12.73 7.84
CA SER A 46 -0.48 -11.34 8.27
C SER A 46 0.08 -11.06 9.68
N ASP A 47 0.56 -12.07 10.39
CA ASP A 47 1.09 -11.94 11.76
C ASP A 47 2.16 -10.85 11.89
N VAL A 48 2.91 -10.60 10.82
CA VAL A 48 3.93 -9.54 10.75
C VAL A 48 3.35 -8.14 10.95
N LEU A 49 2.08 -7.90 10.60
CA LEU A 49 1.39 -6.61 10.81
C LEU A 49 0.37 -6.63 11.95
N THR A 50 -0.19 -7.80 12.28
CA THR A 50 -1.21 -7.92 13.34
C THR A 50 -0.60 -8.18 14.71
N GLY A 51 0.67 -8.56 14.75
CA GLY A 51 1.45 -8.71 15.98
C GLY A 51 1.88 -7.37 16.59
N LYS A 52 2.50 -7.43 17.75
CA LYS A 52 3.10 -6.25 18.38
C LYS A 52 4.29 -5.76 17.54
N ARG A 53 4.29 -4.46 17.20
CA ARG A 53 5.43 -3.79 16.55
C ARG A 53 6.74 -4.06 17.31
N ASP A 54 7.78 -4.47 16.60
CA ASP A 54 9.09 -4.79 17.16
C ASP A 54 10.19 -3.97 16.46
N LEU A 55 10.49 -2.81 17.02
CA LEU A 55 11.51 -1.90 16.46
C LEU A 55 12.93 -2.47 16.61
N GLU A 56 13.22 -3.27 17.65
CA GLU A 56 14.54 -3.87 17.82
C GLU A 56 14.80 -4.98 16.79
N LYS A 57 13.81 -5.82 16.53
CA LYS A 57 13.87 -6.78 15.44
C LYS A 57 14.01 -6.08 14.07
N ALA A 58 13.30 -4.97 13.87
CA ALA A 58 13.43 -4.19 12.65
C ALA A 58 14.85 -3.63 12.47
N LYS A 59 15.45 -3.04 13.51
CA LYS A 59 16.85 -2.57 13.49
C LYS A 59 17.83 -3.71 13.18
N ALA A 60 17.62 -4.89 13.80
CA ALA A 60 18.45 -6.06 13.51
C ALA A 60 18.34 -6.51 12.04
N LEU A 61 17.13 -6.44 11.45
CA LEU A 61 16.92 -6.73 10.02
C LEU A 61 17.57 -5.68 9.12
N VAL A 62 17.53 -4.41 9.49
CA VAL A 62 18.26 -3.34 8.76
C VAL A 62 19.75 -3.62 8.77
N ALA A 63 20.34 -3.89 9.93
CA ALA A 63 21.76 -4.23 10.05
C ALA A 63 22.13 -5.48 9.23
N ALA A 64 21.27 -6.52 9.26
CA ALA A 64 21.49 -7.76 8.51
C ALA A 64 21.17 -7.65 7.01
N SER A 65 20.67 -6.50 6.54
CA SER A 65 20.33 -6.29 5.13
C SER A 65 21.53 -5.93 4.25
N GLY A 66 22.64 -5.51 4.87
CA GLY A 66 23.79 -4.93 4.20
C GLY A 66 23.66 -3.43 3.93
N TYR A 67 22.61 -2.78 4.43
CA TYR A 67 22.42 -1.34 4.35
C TYR A 67 23.50 -0.60 5.12
N LYS A 68 24.11 0.41 4.50
CA LYS A 68 25.26 1.17 5.05
C LYS A 68 24.97 2.65 5.29
N GLY A 69 23.69 3.03 5.32
CA GLY A 69 23.27 4.42 5.51
C GLY A 69 23.02 5.17 4.19
N GLU A 70 22.89 4.46 3.09
CA GLU A 70 22.55 5.05 1.80
C GLU A 70 21.24 5.85 1.91
N LYS A 71 21.15 6.95 1.19
CA LYS A 71 19.98 7.82 1.20
C LYS A 71 18.76 7.09 0.65
N VAL A 72 17.67 7.10 1.41
CA VAL A 72 16.35 6.56 1.02
C VAL A 72 15.42 7.74 0.76
N ILE A 73 15.11 8.00 -0.50
CA ILE A 73 14.24 9.10 -0.91
C ILE A 73 12.77 8.67 -0.82
N VAL A 74 12.03 9.38 0.02
CA VAL A 74 10.57 9.24 0.19
C VAL A 74 9.90 10.36 -0.61
N LEU A 75 9.16 10.02 -1.66
CA LEU A 75 8.38 11.00 -2.41
C LEU A 75 7.26 11.55 -1.52
N ASP A 76 7.16 12.88 -1.45
CA ASP A 76 6.23 13.59 -0.58
C ASP A 76 5.43 14.62 -1.38
N ALA A 77 4.15 14.33 -1.64
CA ALA A 77 3.22 15.22 -2.32
C ALA A 77 2.54 16.15 -1.30
N THR A 78 3.09 17.33 -1.09
CA THR A 78 2.67 18.26 -0.03
C THR A 78 1.28 18.87 -0.25
N ASP A 79 0.76 18.82 -1.47
CA ASP A 79 -0.58 19.24 -1.87
C ASP A 79 -1.63 18.11 -1.82
N GLN A 80 -1.22 16.88 -1.45
CA GLN A 80 -2.09 15.71 -1.29
C GLN A 80 -2.08 15.23 0.17
N PRO A 81 -3.03 15.65 1.02
CA PRO A 81 -2.98 15.40 2.46
C PRO A 81 -2.78 13.93 2.84
N ILE A 82 -3.44 13.00 2.13
CA ILE A 82 -3.35 11.55 2.39
C ILE A 82 -1.94 11.04 2.10
N VAL A 83 -1.33 11.44 1.00
CA VAL A 83 0.00 10.99 0.58
C VAL A 83 1.06 11.64 1.46
N HIS A 84 0.92 12.94 1.74
CA HIS A 84 1.81 13.68 2.63
C HIS A 84 1.84 13.07 4.04
N ALA A 85 0.68 12.79 4.63
CA ALA A 85 0.60 12.16 5.95
C ALA A 85 1.35 10.80 5.99
N GLN A 86 1.18 9.97 4.96
CA GLN A 86 1.90 8.70 4.86
C GLN A 86 3.42 8.90 4.76
N ALA A 87 3.87 9.87 3.98
CA ALA A 87 5.28 10.17 3.81
C ALA A 87 5.94 10.60 5.14
N LEU A 88 5.26 11.45 5.92
CA LEU A 88 5.73 11.88 7.24
C LEU A 88 5.85 10.71 8.22
N VAL A 89 4.82 9.86 8.33
CA VAL A 89 4.83 8.67 9.20
C VAL A 89 5.94 7.72 8.80
N THR A 90 6.12 7.48 7.49
CA THR A 90 7.18 6.59 6.99
C THR A 90 8.58 7.15 7.27
N ALA A 91 8.80 8.45 7.06
CA ALA A 91 10.10 9.05 7.31
C ALA A 91 10.47 8.99 8.80
N ASP A 92 9.52 9.21 9.71
CA ASP A 92 9.73 9.06 11.14
C ASP A 92 10.03 7.61 11.54
N LEU A 93 9.25 6.66 11.01
CA LEU A 93 9.47 5.23 11.21
C LEU A 93 10.87 4.79 10.76
N PHE A 94 11.29 5.22 9.57
CA PHE A 94 12.60 4.88 9.01
C PHE A 94 13.75 5.39 9.88
N ARG A 95 13.66 6.62 10.38
CA ARG A 95 14.65 7.17 11.32
C ARG A 95 14.73 6.34 12.61
N LYS A 96 13.57 5.91 13.15
CA LYS A 96 13.50 5.07 14.37
C LYS A 96 14.19 3.72 14.22
N ILE A 97 14.26 3.17 13.01
CA ILE A 97 14.93 1.88 12.73
C ILE A 97 16.30 2.03 12.06
N GLY A 98 16.85 3.24 11.99
CA GLY A 98 18.19 3.51 11.49
C GLY A 98 18.30 3.61 9.97
N ILE A 99 17.21 3.88 9.25
CA ILE A 99 17.22 4.16 7.81
C ILE A 99 17.34 5.67 7.57
N ASN A 100 18.30 6.09 6.73
CA ASN A 100 18.56 7.48 6.36
C ASN A 100 17.49 7.98 5.36
N ALA A 101 16.31 8.31 5.87
CA ALA A 101 15.18 8.76 5.08
C ALA A 101 15.19 10.28 4.86
N GLU A 102 15.02 10.67 3.60
CA GLU A 102 14.87 12.08 3.18
C GLU A 102 13.55 12.24 2.43
N LEU A 103 12.76 13.24 2.85
CA LEU A 103 11.52 13.62 2.16
C LEU A 103 11.86 14.47 0.92
N ALA A 104 11.41 14.02 -0.25
CA ALA A 104 11.50 14.80 -1.49
C ALA A 104 10.15 15.50 -1.72
N ALA A 105 9.97 16.62 -1.02
CA ALA A 105 8.75 17.43 -1.07
C ALA A 105 8.53 18.06 -2.44
N SER A 106 7.35 17.89 -3.00
CA SER A 106 6.91 18.49 -4.27
C SER A 106 5.38 18.49 -4.36
N ASP A 107 4.83 18.97 -5.47
CA ASP A 107 3.41 18.80 -5.81
C ASP A 107 3.12 17.39 -6.34
N TRP A 108 1.84 17.01 -6.35
CA TRP A 108 1.40 15.69 -6.83
C TRP A 108 1.75 15.43 -8.29
N GLY A 109 1.66 16.42 -9.16
CA GLY A 109 2.00 16.29 -10.57
C GLY A 109 3.47 15.91 -10.77
N THR A 110 4.36 16.54 -10.01
CA THR A 110 5.79 16.22 -9.96
C THR A 110 6.03 14.80 -9.43
N VAL A 111 5.35 14.37 -8.35
CA VAL A 111 5.43 12.99 -7.83
C VAL A 111 4.98 11.98 -8.89
N ILE A 112 3.85 12.22 -9.58
CA ILE A 112 3.33 11.36 -10.65
C ILE A 112 4.32 11.22 -11.80
N THR A 113 5.01 12.28 -12.18
CA THR A 113 6.06 12.22 -13.21
C THR A 113 7.29 11.46 -12.71
N ARG A 114 7.77 11.82 -11.51
CA ARG A 114 8.98 11.25 -10.94
C ARG A 114 8.86 9.76 -10.61
N ARG A 115 7.68 9.26 -10.25
CA ARG A 115 7.47 7.83 -9.94
C ARG A 115 7.84 6.89 -11.10
N ALA A 116 7.84 7.37 -12.34
CA ALA A 116 8.25 6.59 -13.51
C ALA A 116 9.78 6.53 -13.70
N SER A 117 10.54 7.33 -12.95
CA SER A 117 12.00 7.35 -13.04
C SER A 117 12.60 6.06 -12.47
N LYS A 118 13.48 5.44 -13.24
CA LYS A 118 14.31 4.29 -12.82
C LYS A 118 15.76 4.72 -12.53
N GLU A 119 16.02 6.02 -12.53
CA GLU A 119 17.34 6.57 -12.25
C GLU A 119 17.75 6.32 -10.79
N PRO A 120 19.06 6.29 -10.49
CA PRO A 120 19.55 6.32 -9.12
C PRO A 120 19.04 7.54 -8.35
N VAL A 121 18.98 7.45 -7.03
CA VAL A 121 18.42 8.51 -6.16
C VAL A 121 19.15 9.85 -6.29
N ASP A 122 20.44 9.85 -6.57
CA ASP A 122 21.29 11.03 -6.82
C ASP A 122 21.05 11.67 -8.20
N LYS A 123 20.35 10.97 -9.10
CA LYS A 123 19.96 11.43 -10.44
C LYS A 123 18.45 11.60 -10.61
N GLY A 124 17.74 11.85 -9.52
CA GLY A 124 16.29 12.09 -9.56
C GLY A 124 15.43 10.85 -9.36
N GLY A 125 16.01 9.68 -9.11
CA GLY A 125 15.29 8.48 -8.70
C GLY A 125 14.69 8.59 -7.31
N TRP A 126 14.03 7.54 -6.87
CA TRP A 126 13.31 7.48 -5.59
C TRP A 126 13.38 6.08 -4.98
N SER A 127 13.01 5.97 -3.71
CA SER A 127 13.01 4.70 -2.98
C SER A 127 11.61 4.31 -2.48
N ILE A 128 10.82 5.29 -2.05
CA ILE A 128 9.48 5.08 -1.49
C ILE A 128 8.49 6.01 -2.18
N LEU A 129 7.38 5.43 -2.61
CA LEU A 129 6.21 6.12 -3.13
C LEU A 129 5.01 5.75 -2.28
N HIS A 130 4.25 6.75 -1.84
CA HIS A 130 2.95 6.57 -1.23
C HIS A 130 1.85 6.86 -2.23
N THR A 131 0.76 6.10 -2.14
CA THR A 131 -0.45 6.29 -2.92
C THR A 131 -1.63 5.65 -2.23
N TRP A 132 -2.80 5.76 -2.82
CA TRP A 132 -4.00 5.05 -2.38
C TRP A 132 -4.78 4.53 -3.60
N PHE A 133 -5.59 3.51 -3.37
CA PHE A 133 -6.48 2.93 -4.35
C PHE A 133 -7.90 2.93 -3.80
N VAL A 134 -8.88 3.10 -4.66
CA VAL A 134 -10.27 2.81 -4.27
C VAL A 134 -10.43 1.31 -4.05
N GLY A 135 -11.27 0.94 -3.06
CA GLY A 135 -11.43 -0.46 -2.68
C GLY A 135 -11.64 -1.44 -3.85
N PRO A 136 -12.50 -1.13 -4.84
CA PRO A 136 -12.69 -1.99 -6.02
C PRO A 136 -11.42 -2.29 -6.83
N ASP A 137 -10.43 -1.42 -6.84
CA ASP A 137 -9.21 -1.58 -7.67
C ASP A 137 -8.25 -2.67 -7.15
N ILE A 138 -8.43 -3.11 -5.90
CA ILE A 138 -7.54 -4.10 -5.27
C ILE A 138 -8.30 -5.26 -4.63
N VAL A 139 -9.53 -5.56 -5.08
CA VAL A 139 -10.38 -6.64 -4.51
C VAL A 139 -9.94 -8.04 -4.92
N ASN A 140 -9.19 -8.17 -6.00
CA ASN A 140 -8.78 -9.48 -6.54
C ASN A 140 -7.48 -9.38 -7.37
N PRO A 141 -6.84 -10.51 -7.70
CA PRO A 141 -5.59 -10.52 -8.48
C PRO A 141 -5.69 -9.93 -9.89
N ALA A 142 -6.88 -9.87 -10.50
CA ALA A 142 -7.06 -9.28 -11.82
C ALA A 142 -6.86 -7.75 -11.80
N LEU A 143 -7.38 -7.10 -10.76
CA LEU A 143 -7.43 -5.65 -10.62
C LEU A 143 -6.25 -5.09 -9.82
N ASN A 144 -5.70 -5.85 -8.88
CA ASN A 144 -4.62 -5.41 -8.01
C ASN A 144 -3.28 -5.28 -8.76
N SER A 145 -3.12 -4.19 -9.48
CA SER A 145 -1.91 -3.92 -10.26
C SER A 145 -0.62 -3.81 -9.40
N PRO A 146 -0.62 -3.26 -8.19
CA PRO A 146 0.57 -3.27 -7.32
C PRO A 146 1.01 -4.65 -6.86
N LEU A 147 0.09 -5.63 -6.84
CA LEU A 147 0.38 -7.02 -6.46
C LEU A 147 0.93 -7.86 -7.63
N ARG A 148 1.61 -7.22 -8.58
CA ARG A 148 2.25 -7.88 -9.71
C ARG A 148 3.72 -8.11 -9.44
N GLY A 149 4.24 -9.26 -9.86
CA GLY A 149 5.66 -9.61 -9.80
C GLY A 149 6.34 -9.68 -11.17
N ALA A 150 5.82 -8.95 -12.17
CA ALA A 150 6.24 -9.04 -13.57
C ALA A 150 7.44 -8.15 -13.95
N GLY A 151 8.21 -7.66 -12.97
CA GLY A 151 9.37 -6.82 -13.19
C GLY A 151 9.02 -5.53 -13.91
N GLU A 152 9.63 -5.22 -15.02
CA GLU A 152 9.40 -3.98 -15.78
C GLU A 152 7.95 -3.75 -16.23
N LYS A 153 7.14 -4.80 -16.30
CA LYS A 153 5.71 -4.74 -16.60
C LYS A 153 4.84 -4.61 -15.36
N SER A 154 5.44 -4.59 -14.17
CA SER A 154 4.74 -4.33 -12.90
C SER A 154 4.48 -2.84 -12.72
N TRP A 155 3.64 -2.54 -11.74
CA TRP A 155 3.42 -1.17 -11.29
C TRP A 155 4.72 -0.54 -10.74
N PHE A 156 4.74 0.76 -10.52
CA PHE A 156 5.92 1.52 -10.08
C PHE A 156 6.60 0.88 -8.85
N GLY A 157 7.92 0.83 -8.87
CA GLY A 157 8.72 0.00 -7.97
C GLY A 157 9.12 -1.35 -8.59
N TRP A 158 8.47 -1.76 -9.66
CA TRP A 158 8.81 -2.88 -10.56
C TRP A 158 9.14 -4.18 -9.83
N PRO A 159 8.29 -4.64 -8.88
CA PRO A 159 8.58 -5.88 -8.17
C PRO A 159 8.68 -7.06 -9.11
N THR A 160 9.63 -7.96 -8.81
CA THR A 160 9.85 -9.19 -9.56
C THR A 160 9.66 -10.38 -8.64
N ASP A 161 8.65 -11.21 -8.94
CA ASP A 161 8.32 -12.42 -8.20
C ASP A 161 7.60 -13.42 -9.10
N ALA A 162 8.35 -14.36 -9.67
CA ALA A 162 7.82 -15.36 -10.58
C ALA A 162 6.74 -16.25 -9.93
N LYS A 163 6.85 -16.54 -8.64
CA LYS A 163 5.87 -17.35 -7.92
C LYS A 163 4.54 -16.60 -7.77
N LEU A 164 4.59 -15.32 -7.49
CA LEU A 164 3.39 -14.48 -7.39
C LEU A 164 2.67 -14.40 -8.75
N GLU A 165 3.38 -14.27 -9.86
CA GLU A 165 2.79 -14.31 -11.20
C GLU A 165 2.21 -15.69 -11.53
N GLN A 166 2.90 -16.79 -11.21
CA GLN A 166 2.38 -18.14 -11.38
C GLN A 166 1.08 -18.37 -10.59
N GLN A 167 1.03 -17.90 -9.35
CA GLN A 167 -0.18 -17.96 -8.52
C GLN A 167 -1.31 -17.12 -9.11
N ARG A 168 -0.99 -15.95 -9.68
CA ARG A 168 -1.97 -15.12 -10.38
C ARG A 168 -2.55 -15.82 -11.61
N ASP A 169 -1.71 -16.46 -12.43
CA ASP A 169 -2.18 -17.23 -13.58
C ASP A 169 -3.06 -18.41 -13.15
N ALA A 170 -2.68 -19.12 -12.09
CA ALA A 170 -3.49 -20.19 -11.49
C ALA A 170 -4.84 -19.66 -10.99
N TRP A 171 -4.88 -18.44 -10.42
CA TRP A 171 -6.12 -17.82 -9.97
C TRP A 171 -7.09 -17.57 -11.14
N PHE A 172 -6.61 -17.13 -12.31
CA PHE A 172 -7.44 -16.98 -13.50
C PHE A 172 -7.95 -18.29 -14.04
N ALA A 173 -7.16 -19.37 -13.95
CA ALA A 173 -7.51 -20.71 -14.42
C ALA A 173 -8.38 -21.48 -13.41
N ALA A 174 -8.57 -20.99 -12.19
CA ALA A 174 -9.27 -21.69 -11.13
C ALA A 174 -10.75 -21.95 -11.49
N PRO A 175 -11.24 -23.20 -11.35
CA PRO A 175 -12.57 -23.61 -11.80
C PRO A 175 -13.70 -23.15 -10.85
N SER A 176 -13.37 -22.64 -9.66
CA SER A 176 -14.37 -22.26 -8.64
C SER A 176 -13.92 -21.09 -7.78
N ALA A 177 -14.88 -20.39 -7.19
CA ALA A 177 -14.62 -19.33 -6.23
C ALA A 177 -13.87 -19.83 -4.97
N ALA A 178 -14.08 -21.07 -4.55
CA ALA A 178 -13.37 -21.68 -3.43
C ALA A 178 -11.87 -21.86 -3.75
N GLU A 179 -11.55 -22.33 -4.95
CA GLU A 179 -10.17 -22.45 -5.42
C GLU A 179 -9.52 -21.08 -5.58
N GLN A 180 -10.22 -20.12 -6.16
CA GLN A 180 -9.74 -18.71 -6.25
C GLN A 180 -9.42 -18.13 -4.90
N LYS A 181 -10.24 -18.39 -3.87
CA LYS A 181 -9.99 -17.94 -2.51
C LYS A 181 -8.72 -18.56 -1.93
N LYS A 182 -8.54 -19.87 -2.07
CA LYS A 182 -7.34 -20.57 -1.63
C LYS A 182 -6.07 -20.01 -2.28
N ILE A 183 -6.10 -19.81 -3.59
CA ILE A 183 -4.96 -19.22 -4.32
C ILE A 183 -4.69 -17.79 -3.85
N ALA A 184 -5.72 -16.98 -3.56
CA ALA A 184 -5.55 -15.64 -3.03
C ALA A 184 -4.88 -15.64 -1.63
N GLU A 185 -5.15 -16.64 -0.78
CA GLU A 185 -4.46 -16.86 0.50
C GLU A 185 -2.98 -17.21 0.30
N GLU A 186 -2.68 -18.05 -0.69
CA GLU A 186 -1.30 -18.38 -1.06
C GLU A 186 -0.55 -17.17 -1.63
N MET A 187 -1.20 -16.37 -2.49
CA MET A 187 -0.65 -15.12 -3.02
C MET A 187 -0.35 -14.12 -1.90
N GLN A 188 -1.26 -13.97 -0.94
CA GLN A 188 -1.05 -13.08 0.19
C GLN A 188 0.14 -13.52 1.05
N THR A 189 0.26 -14.82 1.33
CA THR A 189 1.41 -15.38 2.05
C THR A 189 2.73 -15.11 1.31
N GLN A 190 2.75 -15.30 -0.01
CA GLN A 190 3.92 -14.98 -0.83
C GLN A 190 4.25 -13.48 -0.81
N ALA A 191 3.23 -12.63 -0.86
CA ALA A 191 3.41 -11.18 -0.85
C ALA A 191 4.00 -10.66 0.48
N TRP A 192 3.66 -11.28 1.63
CA TRP A 192 4.33 -10.96 2.92
C TRP A 192 5.81 -11.34 2.93
N LEU A 193 6.21 -12.37 2.18
CA LEU A 193 7.63 -12.76 2.09
C LEU A 193 8.44 -11.82 1.20
N THR A 194 7.90 -11.42 0.05
CA THR A 194 8.65 -10.65 -0.95
C THR A 194 8.42 -9.15 -0.88
N VAL A 195 7.33 -8.74 -0.24
CA VAL A 195 6.96 -7.34 0.04
C VAL A 195 6.96 -6.49 -1.24
N PRO A 196 6.05 -6.75 -2.21
CA PRO A 196 5.93 -5.93 -3.40
C PRO A 196 5.48 -4.51 -3.06
N TYR A 197 4.61 -4.37 -2.07
CA TYR A 197 4.24 -3.12 -1.41
C TYR A 197 3.81 -3.39 0.03
N VAL A 198 3.56 -2.35 0.82
CA VAL A 198 3.11 -2.44 2.21
C VAL A 198 1.73 -1.80 2.33
N PRO A 199 0.67 -2.57 2.68
CA PRO A 199 -0.62 -1.98 3.00
C PRO A 199 -0.53 -1.20 4.31
N THR A 200 -0.76 0.11 4.25
CA THR A 200 -0.58 1.02 5.40
C THR A 200 -1.85 1.18 6.22
N ALA A 201 -3.00 1.30 5.59
CA ALA A 201 -4.31 1.40 6.24
C ALA A 201 -5.44 1.24 5.21
N GLN A 202 -6.65 1.00 5.71
CA GLN A 202 -7.88 1.21 4.95
C GLN A 202 -8.61 2.41 5.54
N PHE A 203 -9.13 3.28 4.67
CA PHE A 203 -9.82 4.51 5.11
C PHE A 203 -11.03 4.82 4.24
N ILE A 204 -11.89 5.70 4.75
CA ILE A 204 -13.09 6.19 4.09
C ILE A 204 -12.93 7.70 3.93
N ILE A 205 -13.17 8.21 2.73
CA ILE A 205 -13.27 9.65 2.47
C ILE A 205 -14.74 10.04 2.52
N PRO A 206 -15.17 10.83 3.51
CA PRO A 206 -16.54 11.33 3.57
C PRO A 206 -16.85 12.21 2.37
N THR A 207 -18.01 12.02 1.77
CA THR A 207 -18.51 12.87 0.68
C THR A 207 -19.59 13.80 1.22
N ALA A 208 -19.40 15.10 1.07
CA ALA A 208 -20.42 16.12 1.40
C ALA A 208 -21.17 16.54 0.14
N TYR A 209 -22.48 16.72 0.25
CA TYR A 209 -23.33 17.26 -0.82
C TYR A 209 -24.39 18.20 -0.25
N ARG A 210 -24.92 19.05 -1.10
CA ARG A 210 -25.92 20.05 -0.71
C ARG A 210 -27.25 19.37 -0.37
N THR A 211 -28.02 19.94 0.56
CA THR A 211 -29.31 19.42 1.02
C THR A 211 -30.40 19.36 -0.07
N ASN A 212 -30.22 20.12 -1.15
CA ASN A 212 -31.09 20.08 -2.34
C ASN A 212 -30.69 19.01 -3.37
N ILE A 213 -29.76 18.12 -3.03
CA ILE A 213 -29.37 16.96 -3.83
C ILE A 213 -29.98 15.70 -3.20
N SER A 214 -30.58 14.84 -4.01
CA SER A 214 -31.15 13.54 -3.61
C SER A 214 -30.69 12.42 -4.55
N GLY A 215 -31.01 11.17 -4.20
CA GLY A 215 -30.68 10.00 -5.02
C GLY A 215 -29.21 9.56 -4.97
N ILE A 216 -28.40 10.07 -4.04
CA ILE A 216 -27.00 9.65 -3.88
C ILE A 216 -26.92 8.18 -3.49
N ILE A 217 -26.25 7.37 -4.31
CA ILE A 217 -25.97 5.96 -4.03
C ILE A 217 -24.76 5.86 -3.10
N LYS A 218 -24.93 5.21 -1.95
CA LYS A 218 -23.83 4.92 -1.04
C LYS A 218 -22.97 3.80 -1.63
N SER A 219 -21.77 4.15 -2.09
CA SER A 219 -20.86 3.25 -2.79
C SER A 219 -19.40 3.64 -2.52
N PRO A 220 -18.44 2.70 -2.66
CA PRO A 220 -17.00 3.00 -2.62
C PRO A 220 -16.53 3.98 -3.71
N VAL A 221 -17.28 4.12 -4.79
CA VAL A 221 -17.07 5.08 -5.87
C VAL A 221 -18.33 5.92 -6.09
N THR A 222 -18.17 7.15 -6.53
CA THR A 222 -19.32 8.03 -6.75
C THR A 222 -20.07 7.65 -8.01
N PHE A 223 -21.36 7.32 -7.88
CA PHE A 223 -22.28 7.14 -8.99
C PHE A 223 -23.28 8.30 -9.04
N LEU A 224 -23.45 8.87 -10.21
CA LEU A 224 -24.34 10.01 -10.45
C LEU A 224 -25.67 9.63 -11.13
N TRP A 225 -25.93 8.35 -11.31
CA TRP A 225 -27.08 7.85 -12.11
C TRP A 225 -28.45 8.25 -11.56
N ASN A 226 -28.60 8.34 -10.25
CA ASN A 226 -29.88 8.66 -9.59
C ASN A 226 -29.85 10.05 -8.95
N VAL A 227 -28.86 10.87 -9.28
CA VAL A 227 -28.70 12.18 -8.63
C VAL A 227 -29.69 13.18 -9.23
N GLU A 228 -30.53 13.76 -8.37
CA GLU A 228 -31.50 14.77 -8.71
C GLU A 228 -31.24 16.04 -7.89
N LYS A 229 -31.39 17.19 -8.52
CA LYS A 229 -31.39 18.49 -7.86
C LYS A 229 -32.85 18.93 -7.67
N LYS A 230 -33.22 19.17 -6.42
CA LYS A 230 -34.50 19.76 -6.02
C LYS A 230 -34.46 21.28 -6.12
#